data_081ba0eebaa0cf6a8133ce03fb2cf8b4
#
_entry.id   081ba0eebaa0cf6a8133ce03fb2cf8b4
#
_cell.length_a   1.000
_cell.length_b   1.000
_cell.length_c   1.000
_cell.angle_alpha   90.00
_cell.angle_beta   90.00
_cell.angle_gamma   90.00
#
_symmetry.space_group_name_H-M   'P 1'
#
loop_
_entity.id
_entity.type
_entity.pdbx_description
1 polymer ?
#
loop_
_entity_poly.entity_id
_entity_poly.type
_entity_poly.pdbx_seq_one_letter_code
_entity_poly.pdbx_strand_id
1 'polypeptide(L)'
;KPVPAWETPEAITALCSDFQETMQDAELDPLLLIPIFILDFLCIHPFNDGNGRMSRLLTLLLLYRSGYIVGKYISIEKLISDTKETYYEALQASSYNWHEGTNDYAPFVTYMLGILVAAYRDFESRIERLTTKGLSKPDRVREIIRNHLGKITKSEIVAQCPDISQITVQR
;
A
#
# COMPACT_ATOMS: atom_id res chain seq x y z
N LYS A 1 13.23 13.10 17.40
CA LYS A 1 12.77 14.38 17.98
C LYS A 1 12.26 15.23 16.83
N PRO A 2 11.09 15.93 16.88
CA PRO A 2 10.59 16.79 15.83
C PRO A 2 11.55 17.94 15.49
N VAL A 3 11.44 18.47 14.28
CA VAL A 3 12.14 19.72 13.88
C VAL A 3 11.62 20.87 14.78
N PRO A 4 12.50 21.80 15.23
CA PRO A 4 12.08 22.95 16.00
C PRO A 4 11.01 23.77 15.27
N ALA A 5 10.06 24.35 16.02
CA ALA A 5 8.90 25.06 15.44
C ALA A 5 9.31 26.22 14.51
N TRP A 6 10.41 26.91 14.78
CA TRP A 6 10.89 28.02 13.94
C TRP A 6 11.55 27.57 12.62
N GLU A 7 12.04 26.33 12.54
CA GLU A 7 12.61 25.71 11.33
C GLU A 7 11.57 24.97 10.49
N THR A 8 10.44 24.58 11.11
CA THR A 8 9.40 23.76 10.49
C THR A 8 8.86 24.34 9.17
N PRO A 9 8.55 25.66 9.03
CA PRO A 9 8.06 26.22 7.77
C PRO A 9 9.07 26.09 6.63
N GLU A 10 10.35 26.32 6.91
CA GLU A 10 11.41 26.18 5.92
C GLU A 10 11.62 24.72 5.52
N ALA A 11 11.66 23.80 6.51
CA ALA A 11 11.80 22.37 6.27
C ALA A 11 10.67 21.80 5.40
N ILE A 12 9.42 22.19 5.65
CA ILE A 12 8.27 21.77 4.82
C ILE A 12 8.35 22.36 3.41
N THR A 13 8.79 23.63 3.27
CA THR A 13 8.94 24.26 1.96
C THR A 13 10.01 23.55 1.15
N ALA A 14 11.16 23.25 1.75
CA ALA A 14 12.24 22.48 1.13
C ALA A 14 11.76 21.08 0.72
N LEU A 15 11.15 20.33 1.63
CA LEU A 15 10.60 19.00 1.34
C LEU A 15 9.64 19.02 0.13
N CYS A 16 8.75 20.01 0.05
CA CYS A 16 7.80 20.10 -1.06
C CYS A 16 8.51 20.46 -2.38
N SER A 17 9.50 21.36 -2.34
CA SER A 17 10.28 21.76 -3.51
C SER A 17 11.10 20.59 -4.07
N ASP A 18 11.84 19.92 -3.20
CA ASP A 18 12.69 18.78 -3.57
C ASP A 18 11.85 17.63 -4.13
N PHE A 19 10.70 17.34 -3.51
CA PHE A 19 9.77 16.33 -4.02
C PHE A 19 9.23 16.70 -5.41
N GLN A 20 8.84 17.97 -5.63
CA GLN A 20 8.32 18.41 -6.92
C GLN A 20 9.40 18.34 -8.02
N GLU A 21 10.63 18.70 -7.72
CA GLU A 21 11.76 18.61 -8.64
C GLU A 21 12.07 17.14 -8.98
N THR A 22 12.18 16.30 -7.95
CA THR A 22 12.50 14.86 -8.11
C THR A 22 11.40 14.11 -8.87
N MET A 23 10.13 14.48 -8.71
CA MET A 23 9.00 13.92 -9.46
C MET A 23 9.01 14.27 -10.97
N GLN A 24 9.86 15.18 -11.42
CA GLN A 24 10.04 15.46 -12.85
C GLN A 24 11.05 14.52 -13.51
N ASP A 25 11.85 13.82 -12.73
CA ASP A 25 12.78 12.81 -13.23
C ASP A 25 12.01 11.54 -13.64
N ALA A 26 11.98 11.26 -14.94
CA ALA A 26 11.28 10.12 -15.51
C ALA A 26 11.93 8.75 -15.16
N GLU A 27 13.16 8.74 -14.64
CA GLU A 27 13.84 7.51 -14.22
C GLU A 27 13.43 7.08 -12.79
N LEU A 28 12.82 7.99 -12.01
CA LEU A 28 12.41 7.72 -10.64
C LEU A 28 10.93 7.35 -10.54
N ASP A 29 10.65 6.17 -9.98
CA ASP A 29 9.27 5.70 -9.80
C ASP A 29 8.61 6.44 -8.62
N PRO A 30 7.42 7.04 -8.82
CA PRO A 30 6.64 7.67 -7.74
C PRO A 30 6.40 6.76 -6.53
N LEU A 31 6.32 5.44 -6.72
CA LEU A 31 6.14 4.48 -5.63
C LEU A 31 7.32 4.43 -4.66
N LEU A 32 8.51 4.86 -5.09
CA LEU A 32 9.68 5.04 -4.21
C LEU A 32 9.68 6.42 -3.57
N LEU A 33 9.38 7.47 -4.34
CA LEU A 33 9.45 8.85 -3.88
C LEU A 33 8.37 9.19 -2.85
N ILE A 34 7.15 8.66 -3.02
CA ILE A 34 6.03 8.95 -2.12
C ILE A 34 6.32 8.48 -0.68
N PRO A 35 6.74 7.23 -0.41
CA PRO A 35 7.10 6.82 0.95
C PRO A 35 8.25 7.64 1.56
N ILE A 36 9.25 8.04 0.78
CA ILE A 36 10.36 8.89 1.23
C ILE A 36 9.80 10.24 1.70
N PHE A 37 9.00 10.92 0.87
CA PHE A 37 8.34 12.18 1.23
C PHE A 37 7.50 12.02 2.51
N ILE A 38 6.75 10.94 2.66
CA ILE A 38 5.90 10.70 3.84
C ILE A 38 6.75 10.47 5.09
N LEU A 39 7.88 9.77 4.99
CA LEU A 39 8.80 9.60 6.10
C LEU A 39 9.36 10.95 6.56
N ASP A 40 9.87 11.76 5.62
CA ASP A 40 10.44 13.07 5.92
C ASP A 40 9.39 14.01 6.54
N PHE A 41 8.16 14.02 6.01
CA PHE A 41 7.05 14.73 6.61
C PHE A 41 6.79 14.30 8.07
N LEU A 42 6.83 13.00 8.35
CA LEU A 42 6.66 12.47 9.71
C LEU A 42 7.84 12.81 10.63
N CYS A 43 9.06 12.87 10.11
CA CYS A 43 10.25 13.26 10.86
C CYS A 43 10.26 14.76 11.18
N ILE A 44 9.86 15.61 10.23
CA ILE A 44 9.69 17.07 10.45
C ILE A 44 8.62 17.31 11.51
N HIS A 45 7.50 16.55 11.45
CA HIS A 45 6.40 16.57 12.41
C HIS A 45 5.75 17.95 12.59
N PRO A 46 5.21 18.56 11.51
CA PRO A 46 4.88 20.00 11.48
C PRO A 46 3.70 20.42 12.36
N PHE A 47 2.83 19.50 12.78
CA PHE A 47 1.66 19.81 13.58
C PHE A 47 1.80 19.34 15.03
N ASN A 48 1.15 20.04 15.96
CA ASN A 48 1.10 19.61 17.36
C ASN A 48 0.31 18.29 17.53
N ASP A 49 -0.69 18.07 16.67
CA ASP A 49 -1.47 16.83 16.58
C ASP A 49 -1.91 16.58 15.13
N GLY A 50 -2.16 15.32 14.80
CA GLY A 50 -2.69 14.93 13.49
C GLY A 50 -1.67 14.63 12.42
N ASN A 51 -0.36 14.64 12.70
CA ASN A 51 0.68 14.32 11.72
C ASN A 51 0.46 12.94 11.06
N GLY A 52 0.11 11.92 11.85
CA GLY A 52 -0.20 10.59 11.32
C GLY A 52 -1.47 10.56 10.45
N ARG A 53 -2.49 11.37 10.73
CA ARG A 53 -3.69 11.50 9.87
C ARG A 53 -3.34 12.23 8.58
N MET A 54 -2.59 13.30 8.69
CA MET A 54 -2.15 14.08 7.54
C MET A 54 -1.24 13.27 6.62
N SER A 55 -0.29 12.51 7.17
CA SER A 55 0.59 11.65 6.37
C SER A 55 -0.19 10.61 5.56
N ARG A 56 -1.24 10.00 6.13
CA ARG A 56 -2.10 9.06 5.40
C ARG A 56 -2.92 9.74 4.29
N LEU A 57 -3.42 10.95 4.53
CA LEU A 57 -4.11 11.73 3.48
C LEU A 57 -3.16 12.12 2.37
N LEU A 58 -1.95 12.57 2.70
CA LEU A 58 -0.91 12.90 1.72
C LEU A 58 -0.51 11.66 0.90
N THR A 59 -0.36 10.51 1.55
CA THR A 59 -0.10 9.24 0.84
C THR A 59 -1.15 8.97 -0.23
N LEU A 60 -2.44 9.05 0.12
CA LEU A 60 -3.54 8.83 -0.84
C LEU A 60 -3.53 9.87 -1.96
N LEU A 61 -3.36 11.16 -1.61
CA LEU A 61 -3.32 12.25 -2.58
C LEU A 61 -2.20 12.04 -3.62
N LEU A 62 -1.00 11.74 -3.13
CA LEU A 62 0.18 11.58 -4.00
C LEU A 62 0.07 10.33 -4.87
N LEU A 63 -0.43 9.21 -4.32
CA LEU A 63 -0.73 8.01 -5.09
C LEU A 63 -1.75 8.28 -6.20
N TYR A 64 -2.83 9.00 -5.90
CA TYR A 64 -3.86 9.32 -6.91
C TYR A 64 -3.32 10.23 -8.01
N ARG A 65 -2.51 11.22 -7.68
CA ARG A 65 -1.85 12.09 -8.66
C ARG A 65 -0.88 11.33 -9.56
N SER A 66 -0.29 10.25 -9.05
CA SER A 66 0.61 9.37 -9.79
C SER A 66 -0.10 8.22 -10.51
N GLY A 67 -1.45 8.19 -10.51
CA GLY A 67 -2.25 7.19 -11.23
C GLY A 67 -2.56 5.91 -10.43
N TYR A 68 -2.09 5.78 -9.20
CA TYR A 68 -2.34 4.62 -8.33
C TYR A 68 -3.66 4.79 -7.55
N ILE A 69 -4.77 4.36 -8.15
CA ILE A 69 -6.12 4.66 -7.65
C ILE A 69 -6.73 3.56 -6.76
N VAL A 70 -5.98 2.52 -6.41
CA VAL A 70 -6.49 1.37 -5.61
C VAL A 70 -7.10 1.80 -4.28
N GLY A 71 -6.58 2.86 -3.67
CA GLY A 71 -7.12 3.44 -2.43
C GLY A 71 -8.56 3.98 -2.52
N LYS A 72 -9.13 4.13 -3.74
CA LYS A 72 -10.56 4.44 -3.93
C LYS A 72 -11.48 3.26 -3.61
N TYR A 73 -10.97 2.04 -3.69
CA TYR A 73 -11.72 0.80 -3.56
C TYR A 73 -11.33 -0.01 -2.32
N ILE A 74 -10.07 0.12 -1.90
CA ILE A 74 -9.49 -0.57 -0.75
C ILE A 74 -8.97 0.45 0.25
N SER A 75 -9.35 0.31 1.52
CA SER A 75 -8.87 1.20 2.57
C SER A 75 -7.41 0.90 2.92
N ILE A 76 -6.50 1.72 2.40
CA ILE A 76 -5.07 1.68 2.74
C ILE A 76 -4.90 1.96 4.25
N GLU A 77 -5.69 2.87 4.81
CA GLU A 77 -5.66 3.18 6.24
C GLU A 77 -6.00 1.95 7.10
N LYS A 78 -6.99 1.14 6.66
CA LYS A 78 -7.32 -0.11 7.35
C LYS A 78 -6.16 -1.11 7.30
N LEU A 79 -5.52 -1.29 6.15
CA LEU A 79 -4.36 -2.17 6.00
C LEU A 79 -3.21 -1.75 6.92
N ILE A 80 -2.92 -0.45 7.01
CA ILE A 80 -1.93 0.10 7.95
C ILE A 80 -2.37 -0.14 9.40
N SER A 81 -3.65 0.04 9.72
CA SER A 81 -4.18 -0.21 11.08
C SER A 81 -4.08 -1.68 11.48
N ASP A 82 -4.36 -2.60 10.55
CA ASP A 82 -4.29 -4.04 10.78
C ASP A 82 -2.83 -4.54 10.95
N THR A 83 -1.84 -3.75 10.49
CA THR A 83 -0.39 -4.02 10.60
C THR A 83 0.34 -2.94 11.40
N LYS A 84 -0.34 -2.38 12.39
CA LYS A 84 0.11 -1.19 13.14
C LYS A 84 1.51 -1.35 13.75
N GLU A 85 1.82 -2.50 14.31
CA GLU A 85 3.12 -2.78 14.93
C GLU A 85 4.24 -2.69 13.89
N THR A 86 4.10 -3.41 12.78
CA THR A 86 5.07 -3.40 11.67
C THR A 86 5.24 -2.00 11.06
N TYR A 87 4.15 -1.22 11.00
CA TYR A 87 4.21 0.19 10.57
C TYR A 87 5.14 1.00 11.46
N TYR A 88 4.97 0.91 12.79
CA TYR A 88 5.81 1.68 13.71
C TYR A 88 7.24 1.18 13.76
N GLU A 89 7.48 -0.12 13.63
CA GLU A 89 8.82 -0.70 13.52
C GLU A 89 9.55 -0.15 12.29
N ALA A 90 8.90 -0.18 11.12
CA ALA A 90 9.46 0.35 9.89
C ALA A 90 9.72 1.87 9.96
N LEU A 91 8.77 2.62 10.54
CA LEU A 91 8.90 4.05 10.74
C LEU A 91 10.07 4.38 11.68
N GLN A 92 10.19 3.67 12.80
CA GLN A 92 11.27 3.87 13.77
C GLN A 92 12.63 3.53 13.16
N ALA A 93 12.74 2.41 12.45
CA ALA A 93 13.98 1.99 11.79
C ALA A 93 14.45 3.04 10.78
N SER A 94 13.52 3.58 9.97
CA SER A 94 13.87 4.56 8.93
C SER A 94 14.06 5.99 9.46
N SER A 95 13.49 6.33 10.62
CA SER A 95 13.69 7.67 11.23
C SER A 95 14.95 7.77 12.10
N TYR A 96 15.64 6.65 12.34
CA TYR A 96 16.90 6.66 13.10
C TYR A 96 17.96 7.46 12.35
N ASN A 97 18.63 8.40 13.02
CA ASN A 97 19.64 9.31 12.45
C ASN A 97 19.12 10.19 11.29
N TRP A 98 17.82 10.44 11.19
CA TRP A 98 17.24 11.29 10.14
C TRP A 98 17.80 12.73 10.19
N HIS A 99 17.98 13.31 11.38
CA HIS A 99 18.54 14.64 11.56
C HIS A 99 20.01 14.75 11.15
N GLU A 100 20.74 13.65 11.17
CA GLU A 100 22.13 13.55 10.76
C GLU A 100 22.27 13.30 9.24
N GLY A 101 21.16 13.07 8.54
CA GLY A 101 21.14 12.75 7.12
C GLY A 101 21.75 11.38 6.78
N THR A 102 21.79 10.45 7.74
CA THR A 102 22.38 9.11 7.60
C THR A 102 21.36 7.99 7.87
N ASN A 103 20.08 8.31 7.81
CA ASN A 103 19.00 7.36 7.95
C ASN A 103 18.87 6.42 6.75
N ASP A 104 18.24 5.26 6.97
CA ASP A 104 17.90 4.30 5.91
C ASP A 104 16.39 4.36 5.60
N TYR A 105 16.03 4.77 4.40
CA TYR A 105 14.64 4.81 3.95
C TYR A 105 14.05 3.43 3.63
N ALA A 106 14.89 2.42 3.37
CA ALA A 106 14.46 1.13 2.84
C ALA A 106 13.41 0.40 3.70
N PRO A 107 13.48 0.36 5.04
CA PRO A 107 12.47 -0.31 5.85
C PRO A 107 11.05 0.27 5.65
N PHE A 108 10.92 1.60 5.65
CA PHE A 108 9.62 2.26 5.50
C PHE A 108 9.10 2.18 4.06
N VAL A 109 9.96 2.35 3.07
CA VAL A 109 9.62 2.18 1.64
C VAL A 109 9.13 0.76 1.39
N THR A 110 9.86 -0.25 1.86
CA THR A 110 9.48 -1.67 1.71
C THR A 110 8.13 -1.97 2.36
N TYR A 111 7.88 -1.44 3.56
CA TYR A 111 6.59 -1.58 4.23
C TYR A 111 5.46 -0.97 3.39
N MET A 112 5.61 0.26 2.92
CA MET A 112 4.59 0.97 2.14
C MET A 112 4.29 0.28 0.80
N LEU A 113 5.32 -0.23 0.11
CA LEU A 113 5.14 -1.04 -1.09
C LEU A 113 4.38 -2.34 -0.78
N GLY A 114 4.67 -2.98 0.35
CA GLY A 114 3.94 -4.16 0.83
C GLY A 114 2.45 -3.88 1.05
N ILE A 115 2.10 -2.73 1.64
CA ILE A 115 0.70 -2.28 1.81
C ILE A 115 0.01 -2.07 0.46
N LEU A 116 0.69 -1.48 -0.51
CA LEU A 116 0.12 -1.28 -1.85
C LEU A 116 -0.12 -2.62 -2.56
N VAL A 117 0.82 -3.54 -2.51
CA VAL A 117 0.65 -4.90 -3.05
C VAL A 117 -0.53 -5.61 -2.38
N ALA A 118 -0.67 -5.51 -1.05
CA ALA A 118 -1.81 -6.08 -0.32
C ALA A 118 -3.14 -5.45 -0.77
N ALA A 119 -3.17 -4.12 -1.00
CA ALA A 119 -4.36 -3.43 -1.49
C ALA A 119 -4.77 -3.92 -2.89
N TYR A 120 -3.83 -4.07 -3.81
CA TYR A 120 -4.13 -4.58 -5.16
C TYR A 120 -4.60 -6.03 -5.12
N ARG A 121 -4.02 -6.89 -4.30
CA ARG A 121 -4.47 -8.28 -4.12
C ARG A 121 -5.89 -8.37 -3.52
N ASP A 122 -6.22 -7.53 -2.54
CA ASP A 122 -7.59 -7.49 -2.00
C ASP A 122 -8.58 -6.98 -3.07
N PHE A 123 -8.20 -5.98 -3.85
CA PHE A 123 -9.01 -5.47 -4.96
C PHE A 123 -9.28 -6.56 -6.01
N GLU A 124 -8.25 -7.26 -6.47
CA GLU A 124 -8.35 -8.37 -7.41
C GLU A 124 -9.28 -9.47 -6.90
N SER A 125 -9.09 -9.91 -5.65
CA SER A 125 -9.96 -10.90 -5.00
C SER A 125 -11.43 -10.45 -4.90
N ARG A 126 -11.71 -9.14 -4.76
CA ARG A 126 -13.08 -8.61 -4.77
C ARG A 126 -13.68 -8.64 -6.16
N ILE A 127 -12.92 -8.32 -7.19
CA ILE A 127 -13.37 -8.41 -8.58
C ILE A 127 -13.71 -9.86 -8.93
N GLU A 128 -12.83 -10.81 -8.62
CA GLU A 128 -13.08 -12.24 -8.86
C GLU A 128 -14.38 -12.72 -8.19
N ARG A 129 -14.61 -12.31 -6.95
CA ARG A 129 -15.87 -12.63 -6.23
C ARG A 129 -17.10 -12.01 -6.88
N LEU A 130 -16.98 -10.81 -7.47
CA LEU A 130 -18.10 -10.15 -8.15
C LEU A 130 -18.37 -10.77 -9.52
N THR A 131 -17.36 -11.10 -10.29
CA THR A 131 -17.49 -11.72 -11.61
C THR A 131 -18.04 -13.15 -11.52
N THR A 132 -17.73 -13.88 -10.42
CA THR A 132 -18.28 -15.22 -10.18
C THR A 132 -19.65 -15.21 -9.49
N LYS A 133 -20.12 -14.05 -9.01
CA LYS A 133 -21.41 -13.90 -8.34
C LYS A 133 -22.54 -14.00 -9.37
N GLY A 134 -23.31 -15.09 -9.31
CA GLY A 134 -24.40 -15.38 -10.27
C GLY A 134 -24.10 -16.58 -11.17
N LEU A 135 -22.86 -17.04 -11.24
CA LEU A 135 -22.55 -18.29 -11.92
C LEU A 135 -23.02 -19.50 -11.07
N SER A 136 -23.51 -20.54 -11.74
CA SER A 136 -23.76 -21.82 -11.05
C SER A 136 -22.45 -22.38 -10.47
N LYS A 137 -22.55 -23.23 -9.42
CA LYS A 137 -21.35 -23.85 -8.83
C LYS A 137 -20.44 -24.56 -9.86
N PRO A 138 -20.98 -25.31 -10.84
CA PRO A 138 -20.17 -25.87 -11.91
C PRO A 138 -19.50 -24.83 -12.82
N ASP A 139 -20.20 -23.76 -13.11
CA ASP A 139 -19.63 -22.70 -13.99
C ASP A 139 -18.51 -21.93 -13.30
N ARG A 140 -18.61 -21.73 -11.99
CA ARG A 140 -17.51 -21.14 -11.18
C ARG A 140 -16.27 -22.04 -11.20
N VAL A 141 -16.45 -23.34 -11.07
CA VAL A 141 -15.34 -24.31 -11.19
C VAL A 141 -14.70 -24.27 -12.56
N ARG A 142 -15.52 -24.22 -13.63
CA ARG A 142 -15.01 -24.10 -15.01
C ARG A 142 -14.22 -22.80 -15.23
N GLU A 143 -14.69 -21.69 -14.67
CA GLU A 143 -14.01 -20.39 -14.79
C GLU A 143 -12.65 -20.39 -14.08
N ILE A 144 -12.56 -20.97 -12.89
CA ILE A 144 -11.29 -21.15 -12.16
C ILE A 144 -10.32 -21.99 -12.98
N ILE A 145 -10.77 -23.12 -13.57
CA ILE A 145 -9.91 -23.97 -14.41
C ILE A 145 -9.45 -23.25 -15.66
N ARG A 146 -10.34 -22.46 -16.30
CA ARG A 146 -10.04 -21.70 -17.52
C ARG A 146 -8.99 -20.62 -17.29
N ASN A 147 -9.07 -19.93 -16.16
CA ASN A 147 -8.21 -18.79 -15.82
C ASN A 147 -6.90 -19.21 -15.13
N HIS A 148 -6.77 -20.49 -14.75
CA HIS A 148 -5.56 -21.00 -14.10
C HIS A 148 -4.48 -21.34 -15.12
N LEU A 149 -3.27 -20.79 -14.93
CA LEU A 149 -2.10 -21.10 -15.76
C LEU A 149 -1.43 -22.38 -15.26
N GLY A 150 -1.58 -23.45 -16.02
CA GLY A 150 -0.96 -24.74 -15.73
C GLY A 150 -1.92 -25.75 -15.09
N LYS A 151 -1.36 -26.73 -14.37
CA LYS A 151 -2.15 -27.79 -13.69
C LYS A 151 -2.70 -27.26 -12.37
N ILE A 152 -4.00 -27.39 -12.15
CA ILE A 152 -4.67 -27.06 -10.90
C ILE A 152 -5.15 -28.32 -10.19
N THR A 153 -5.00 -28.38 -8.88
CA THR A 153 -5.48 -29.47 -8.04
C THR A 153 -6.89 -29.21 -7.52
N LYS A 154 -7.60 -30.30 -7.17
CA LYS A 154 -8.94 -30.19 -6.53
C LYS A 154 -8.90 -29.37 -5.24
N SER A 155 -7.85 -29.51 -4.46
CA SER A 155 -7.67 -28.77 -3.20
C SER A 155 -7.57 -27.27 -3.44
N GLU A 156 -6.87 -26.86 -4.48
CA GLU A 156 -6.75 -25.45 -4.87
C GLU A 156 -8.07 -24.87 -5.37
N ILE A 157 -8.87 -25.65 -6.11
CA ILE A 157 -10.21 -25.24 -6.54
C ILE A 157 -11.14 -25.05 -5.32
N VAL A 158 -11.13 -25.98 -4.37
CA VAL A 158 -11.94 -25.90 -3.15
C VAL A 158 -11.50 -24.73 -2.27
N ALA A 159 -10.20 -24.44 -2.19
CA ALA A 159 -9.68 -23.29 -1.47
C ALA A 159 -10.19 -21.95 -2.03
N GLN A 160 -10.35 -21.85 -3.36
CA GLN A 160 -10.89 -20.66 -4.03
C GLN A 160 -12.43 -20.57 -3.96
N CYS A 161 -13.12 -21.69 -3.72
CA CYS A 161 -14.58 -21.77 -3.60
C CYS A 161 -14.99 -22.55 -2.34
N PRO A 162 -14.90 -22.00 -1.14
CA PRO A 162 -15.18 -22.70 0.13
C PRO A 162 -16.63 -23.20 0.26
N ASP A 163 -17.56 -22.64 -0.51
CA ASP A 163 -18.97 -23.03 -0.58
C ASP A 163 -19.26 -24.20 -1.55
N ILE A 164 -18.23 -24.71 -2.23
CA ILE A 164 -18.33 -25.82 -3.18
C ILE A 164 -17.68 -27.06 -2.54
N SER A 165 -18.47 -28.14 -2.42
CA SER A 165 -17.95 -29.39 -1.89
C SER A 165 -17.00 -30.09 -2.88
N GLN A 166 -16.04 -30.86 -2.37
CA GLN A 166 -15.14 -31.68 -3.20
C GLN A 166 -15.89 -32.61 -4.19
N ILE A 167 -17.09 -33.07 -3.81
CA ILE A 167 -17.95 -33.92 -4.66
C ILE A 167 -18.44 -33.14 -5.89
N THR A 168 -18.72 -31.84 -5.75
CA THR A 168 -19.15 -30.99 -6.86
C THR A 168 -18.01 -30.73 -7.85
N VAL A 169 -16.77 -30.67 -7.38
CA VAL A 169 -15.56 -30.51 -8.22
C VAL A 169 -15.22 -31.79 -8.99
N GLN A 170 -15.73 -32.96 -8.55
CA GLN A 170 -15.50 -34.27 -9.19
C GLN A 170 -16.44 -34.57 -10.34
N ARG A 171 -17.59 -33.89 -10.41
CA ARG A 171 -18.60 -34.03 -11.48
C ARG A 171 -18.36 -33.04 -12.61
#